data_2f1b177486de1de4116f3815fb2d5be1
#
_entry.id   2f1b177486de1de4116f3815fb2d5be1
#
_cell.length_a   1.000
_cell.length_b   1.000
_cell.length_c   1.000
_cell.angle_alpha   90.00
_cell.angle_beta   90.00
_cell.angle_gamma   90.00
#
_symmetry.space_group_name_H-M   'P 1'
#
loop_
_entity.id
_entity.type
_entity.pdbx_description
1 polymer ?
#
loop_
_entity_poly.entity_id
_entity_poly.type
_entity_poly.pdbx_seq_one_letter_code
_entity_poly.pdbx_strand_id
1 'polypeptide(L)'
;MKIRKILFLVAILLLTTQLDAQRKMSDISSAPGAFSRIGFGARGIGMGNALGTVKSGNIFTYYNPALAVFQNDNSFNAQYTFLGLDRALNFISFTRRFDFYGKNDTIPGERVPRSTAGVSVGMINAGVSNIDQRDNQGFKKGTISTSENLFYLSLANKFSEKFAAGVTARFYYYKLYEEVTTTSLGFDVGLIYTVTPELAISFVLSDINSQYKWDSAPIYGTDGGATNDKFPLFKKLGVSYLYKPYNLQLAAEFASDNFGTNLLRFGAEYNIYEGLFLRGGIDNLYLNNGDDPVKPSLGFSYTRQVGNFKVGFDYAYQVEQYSSSDRHIIGLNFIF
;
A
#
# COMPACT_ATOMS: atom_id res chain seq x y z
N MET A 1 9.95 -15.19 32.45
CA MET A 1 11.43 -15.26 32.22
C MET A 1 11.80 -15.32 30.72
N LYS A 2 11.05 -16.02 29.83
CA LYS A 2 11.35 -16.11 28.37
C LYS A 2 11.16 -14.79 27.60
N ILE A 3 10.13 -14.01 27.90
CA ILE A 3 9.84 -12.72 27.21
C ILE A 3 10.93 -11.66 27.49
N ARG A 4 11.45 -11.60 28.71
CA ARG A 4 12.57 -10.68 29.08
C ARG A 4 13.86 -10.98 28.30
N LYS A 5 14.14 -12.26 28.01
CA LYS A 5 15.30 -12.65 27.20
C LYS A 5 15.13 -12.30 25.72
N ILE A 6 13.90 -12.39 25.19
CA ILE A 6 13.61 -12.01 23.80
C ILE A 6 13.70 -10.48 23.63
N LEU A 7 13.16 -9.70 24.56
CA LEU A 7 13.31 -8.24 24.56
C LEU A 7 14.77 -7.79 24.69
N PHE A 8 15.58 -8.50 25.48
CA PHE A 8 17.00 -8.20 25.63
C PHE A 8 17.80 -8.55 24.37
N LEU A 9 17.46 -9.63 23.67
CA LEU A 9 18.05 -10.01 22.37
C LEU A 9 17.68 -9.03 21.26
N VAL A 10 16.44 -8.57 21.21
CA VAL A 10 15.99 -7.53 20.27
C VAL A 10 16.69 -6.19 20.55
N ALA A 11 16.87 -5.82 21.81
CA ALA A 11 17.60 -4.61 22.19
C ALA A 11 19.08 -4.67 21.81
N ILE A 12 19.73 -5.84 21.95
CA ILE A 12 21.13 -6.04 21.52
C ILE A 12 21.25 -6.00 19.99
N LEU A 13 20.29 -6.56 19.24
CA LEU A 13 20.27 -6.50 17.77
C LEU A 13 20.14 -5.07 17.25
N LEU A 14 19.43 -4.19 17.98
CA LEU A 14 19.29 -2.78 17.65
C LEU A 14 20.54 -1.93 17.97
N LEU A 15 21.43 -2.43 18.84
CA LEU A 15 22.65 -1.71 19.26
C LEU A 15 23.88 -2.01 18.38
N THR A 16 23.80 -2.99 17.49
CA THR A 16 24.96 -3.38 16.64
C THR A 16 25.00 -2.71 15.27
N THR A 17 24.08 -1.79 14.96
CA THR A 17 24.22 -1.00 13.74
C THR A 17 25.33 0.05 13.94
N GLN A 18 26.49 -0.23 13.41
CA GLN A 18 27.55 0.76 13.24
C GLN A 18 26.98 1.88 12.35
N LEU A 19 26.81 3.04 12.94
CA LEU A 19 26.46 4.26 12.21
C LEU A 19 27.65 4.65 11.34
N ASP A 20 27.63 4.24 10.07
CA ASP A 20 28.55 4.82 9.10
C ASP A 20 28.32 6.32 9.05
N ALA A 21 29.36 7.08 9.38
CA ALA A 21 29.28 8.53 9.58
C ALA A 21 29.02 9.36 8.28
N GLN A 22 28.95 8.72 7.12
CA GLN A 22 28.52 9.34 5.88
C GLN A 22 27.05 8.97 5.59
N ARG A 23 26.15 9.94 5.77
CA ARG A 23 24.76 9.83 5.38
C ARG A 23 24.70 9.61 3.86
N LYS A 24 24.40 8.40 3.45
CA LYS A 24 24.16 8.06 2.05
C LYS A 24 22.71 8.39 1.73
N MET A 25 22.48 9.40 0.93
CA MET A 25 21.14 9.74 0.45
C MET A 25 20.60 8.60 -0.42
N SER A 26 19.30 8.37 -0.33
CA SER A 26 18.60 7.42 -1.18
C SER A 26 18.34 8.02 -2.55
N ASP A 27 18.52 7.22 -3.61
CA ASP A 27 18.21 7.61 -4.99
C ASP A 27 16.71 7.38 -5.33
N ILE A 28 15.88 7.06 -4.35
CA ILE A 28 14.44 6.73 -4.54
C ILE A 28 13.63 7.85 -5.18
N SER A 29 14.04 9.12 -4.96
CA SER A 29 13.35 10.28 -5.52
C SER A 29 13.44 10.36 -7.04
N SER A 30 14.49 9.79 -7.63
CA SER A 30 14.68 9.72 -9.08
C SER A 30 14.01 8.50 -9.72
N ALA A 31 13.53 7.55 -8.91
CA ALA A 31 12.97 6.30 -9.39
C ALA A 31 11.53 6.47 -9.92
N PRO A 32 11.18 5.83 -11.05
CA PRO A 32 9.86 5.90 -11.65
C PRO A 32 8.77 5.28 -10.77
N GLY A 33 7.50 5.50 -11.11
CA GLY A 33 6.34 4.92 -10.42
C GLY A 33 6.12 5.45 -9.01
N ALA A 34 6.56 6.68 -8.71
CA ALA A 34 6.40 7.29 -7.38
C ALA A 34 4.95 7.29 -6.90
N PHE A 35 3.97 7.51 -7.80
CA PHE A 35 2.56 7.50 -7.48
C PHE A 35 2.10 6.18 -6.85
N SER A 36 2.67 5.05 -7.26
CA SER A 36 2.31 3.72 -6.75
C SER A 36 2.92 3.40 -5.38
N ARG A 37 3.70 4.29 -4.77
CA ARG A 37 4.41 4.05 -3.50
C ARG A 37 3.97 4.93 -2.34
N ILE A 38 3.16 5.95 -2.62
CA ILE A 38 2.76 6.94 -1.61
C ILE A 38 1.73 6.45 -0.59
N GLY A 39 1.28 5.21 -0.73
CA GLY A 39 0.25 4.61 0.10
C GLY A 39 -1.17 4.94 -0.38
N PHE A 40 -2.11 4.05 -0.06
CA PHE A 40 -3.49 4.16 -0.49
C PHE A 40 -4.46 3.74 0.60
N GLY A 41 -5.65 4.32 0.49
CA GLY A 41 -6.67 4.06 1.47
C GLY A 41 -6.54 4.93 2.71
N ALA A 42 -7.63 5.59 3.11
CA ALA A 42 -7.62 6.38 4.32
C ALA A 42 -7.20 5.54 5.55
N ARG A 43 -7.59 4.25 5.58
CA ARG A 43 -7.13 3.32 6.61
C ARG A 43 -5.61 3.13 6.58
N GLY A 44 -5.03 2.92 5.38
CA GLY A 44 -3.60 2.71 5.21
C GLY A 44 -2.78 3.92 5.61
N ILE A 45 -3.15 5.08 5.07
CA ILE A 45 -2.50 6.36 5.39
C ILE A 45 -2.65 6.67 6.88
N GLY A 46 -3.86 6.53 7.47
CA GLY A 46 -4.10 6.76 8.89
C GLY A 46 -3.28 5.86 9.82
N MET A 47 -2.84 4.70 9.33
CA MET A 47 -1.94 3.77 10.03
C MET A 47 -0.48 3.87 9.54
N GLY A 48 -0.05 5.01 8.99
CA GLY A 48 1.33 5.21 8.53
C GLY A 48 1.78 4.19 7.48
N ASN A 49 0.86 3.69 6.66
CA ASN A 49 1.12 2.66 5.64
C ASN A 49 1.61 1.30 6.18
N ALA A 50 1.50 1.02 7.48
CA ALA A 50 1.91 -0.22 8.12
C ALA A 50 0.82 -1.31 8.08
N LEU A 51 0.12 -1.50 6.94
CA LEU A 51 -1.00 -2.44 6.82
C LEU A 51 -0.64 -3.83 6.28
N GLY A 52 0.60 -4.06 5.84
CA GLY A 52 1.01 -5.30 5.16
C GLY A 52 0.81 -6.61 5.96
N THR A 53 0.52 -6.52 7.27
CA THR A 53 0.33 -7.67 8.16
C THR A 53 -1.03 -7.66 8.87
N VAL A 54 -1.83 -6.60 8.73
CA VAL A 54 -3.10 -6.45 9.46
C VAL A 54 -4.21 -7.26 8.79
N LYS A 55 -4.63 -8.35 9.45
CA LYS A 55 -5.60 -9.35 8.94
C LYS A 55 -7.06 -9.03 9.23
N SER A 56 -7.34 -8.01 10.02
CA SER A 56 -8.69 -7.64 10.48
C SER A 56 -9.22 -6.39 9.75
N GLY A 57 -10.53 -6.21 9.78
CA GLY A 57 -11.20 -5.04 9.21
C GLY A 57 -11.24 -5.07 7.68
N ASN A 58 -11.34 -3.89 7.08
CA ASN A 58 -11.36 -3.75 5.64
C ASN A 58 -9.94 -3.99 5.06
N ILE A 59 -9.80 -4.98 4.19
CA ILE A 59 -8.52 -5.47 3.67
C ILE A 59 -8.12 -4.74 2.39
N PHE A 60 -6.86 -4.29 2.33
CA PHE A 60 -6.25 -3.70 1.14
C PHE A 60 -5.08 -4.57 0.66
N THR A 61 -5.32 -5.38 -0.35
CA THR A 61 -4.31 -6.28 -0.93
C THR A 61 -3.16 -5.57 -1.63
N TYR A 62 -3.32 -4.29 -1.91
CA TYR A 62 -2.25 -3.42 -2.37
C TYR A 62 -1.01 -3.49 -1.46
N TYR A 63 -1.20 -3.60 -0.13
CA TYR A 63 -0.09 -3.69 0.83
C TYR A 63 0.56 -5.08 0.88
N ASN A 64 -0.27 -6.13 0.73
CA ASN A 64 0.18 -7.52 0.73
C ASN A 64 -0.88 -8.40 0.07
N PRO A 65 -0.57 -9.07 -1.06
CA PRO A 65 -1.55 -9.93 -1.74
C PRO A 65 -2.08 -11.06 -0.87
N ALA A 66 -1.28 -11.60 0.05
CA ALA A 66 -1.70 -12.69 0.93
C ALA A 66 -2.87 -12.29 1.86
N LEU A 67 -3.15 -10.99 2.02
CA LEU A 67 -4.28 -10.51 2.83
C LEU A 67 -5.65 -10.86 2.24
N ALA A 68 -5.78 -11.14 0.94
CA ALA A 68 -7.06 -11.39 0.30
C ALA A 68 -7.87 -12.53 0.94
N VAL A 69 -7.19 -13.56 1.49
CA VAL A 69 -7.84 -14.70 2.16
C VAL A 69 -8.43 -14.36 3.53
N PHE A 70 -8.13 -13.19 4.09
CA PHE A 70 -8.63 -12.73 5.38
C PHE A 70 -9.82 -11.76 5.26
N GLN A 71 -10.24 -11.40 4.05
CA GLN A 71 -11.46 -10.62 3.83
C GLN A 71 -12.68 -11.52 4.08
N ASN A 72 -13.45 -11.25 5.11
CA ASN A 72 -14.59 -12.11 5.49
C ASN A 72 -15.78 -11.95 4.54
N ASP A 73 -16.15 -10.71 4.21
CA ASP A 73 -17.26 -10.35 3.31
C ASP A 73 -16.68 -9.75 2.02
N ASN A 74 -17.48 -9.69 0.95
CA ASN A 74 -17.06 -8.92 -0.23
C ASN A 74 -16.83 -7.46 0.16
N SER A 75 -15.75 -6.88 -0.28
CA SER A 75 -15.41 -5.49 0.05
C SER A 75 -15.13 -4.71 -1.23
N PHE A 76 -15.84 -3.61 -1.41
CA PHE A 76 -15.58 -2.60 -2.44
C PHE A 76 -15.17 -1.31 -1.77
N ASN A 77 -14.09 -0.70 -2.28
CA ASN A 77 -13.52 0.54 -1.76
C ASN A 77 -13.35 1.54 -2.90
N ALA A 78 -13.77 2.78 -2.67
CA ALA A 78 -13.51 3.91 -3.56
C ALA A 78 -12.94 5.06 -2.73
N GLN A 79 -11.80 5.63 -3.16
CA GLN A 79 -11.10 6.64 -2.37
C GLN A 79 -10.50 7.72 -3.25
N TYR A 80 -10.52 8.93 -2.73
CA TYR A 80 -9.96 10.11 -3.34
C TYR A 80 -8.95 10.75 -2.38
N THR A 81 -7.78 11.08 -2.91
CA THR A 81 -6.73 11.81 -2.18
C THR A 81 -6.57 13.19 -2.79
N PHE A 82 -6.73 14.22 -1.97
CA PHE A 82 -6.44 15.59 -2.34
C PHE A 82 -4.92 15.82 -2.26
N LEU A 83 -4.33 16.12 -3.40
CA LEU A 83 -2.93 16.51 -3.52
C LEU A 83 -2.85 17.97 -3.95
N GLY A 84 -1.79 18.66 -3.55
CA GLY A 84 -1.55 20.03 -4.02
C GLY A 84 -1.29 20.10 -5.53
N LEU A 85 -1.42 21.31 -6.12
CA LEU A 85 -1.09 21.63 -7.51
C LEU A 85 -1.93 20.86 -8.54
N ASP A 86 -3.26 20.84 -8.36
CA ASP A 86 -4.25 20.22 -9.26
C ASP A 86 -3.95 18.74 -9.59
N ARG A 87 -3.25 18.04 -8.68
CA ARG A 87 -2.99 16.62 -8.77
C ARG A 87 -4.13 15.83 -8.13
N ALA A 88 -4.58 14.81 -8.81
CA ALA A 88 -5.54 13.85 -8.29
C ALA A 88 -4.87 12.49 -8.05
N LEU A 89 -5.36 11.79 -7.04
CA LEU A 89 -5.02 10.40 -6.81
C LEU A 89 -6.26 9.64 -6.39
N ASN A 90 -6.66 8.71 -7.23
CA ASN A 90 -7.84 7.89 -7.06
C ASN A 90 -7.43 6.44 -6.80
N PHE A 91 -8.15 5.79 -5.90
CA PHE A 91 -7.98 4.37 -5.63
C PHE A 91 -9.34 3.68 -5.57
N ILE A 92 -9.46 2.59 -6.32
CA ILE A 92 -10.64 1.72 -6.30
C ILE A 92 -10.16 0.29 -6.14
N SER A 93 -10.84 -0.50 -5.30
CA SER A 93 -10.52 -1.92 -5.15
C SER A 93 -11.77 -2.74 -4.82
N PHE A 94 -11.73 -4.00 -5.22
CA PHE A 94 -12.70 -5.02 -4.83
C PHE A 94 -11.94 -6.25 -4.36
N THR A 95 -12.36 -6.83 -3.22
CA THR A 95 -11.75 -8.02 -2.65
C THR A 95 -12.83 -9.02 -2.25
N ARG A 96 -12.61 -10.30 -2.60
CA ARG A 96 -13.48 -11.41 -2.27
C ARG A 96 -12.69 -12.62 -1.83
N ARG A 97 -13.17 -13.30 -0.78
CA ARG A 97 -12.70 -14.60 -0.32
C ARG A 97 -13.62 -15.71 -0.80
N PHE A 98 -13.04 -16.88 -1.08
CA PHE A 98 -13.72 -18.11 -1.45
C PHE A 98 -13.28 -19.21 -0.50
N ASP A 99 -14.24 -19.83 0.17
CA ASP A 99 -14.02 -20.99 1.05
C ASP A 99 -14.48 -22.26 0.34
N PHE A 100 -13.60 -23.22 0.17
CA PHE A 100 -13.87 -24.51 -0.48
C PHE A 100 -13.99 -25.60 0.57
N TYR A 101 -15.13 -26.27 0.58
CA TYR A 101 -15.48 -27.32 1.55
C TYR A 101 -15.35 -28.71 0.91
N GLY A 102 -15.03 -29.73 1.72
CA GLY A 102 -15.02 -31.14 1.28
C GLY A 102 -16.42 -31.65 1.00
N LYS A 103 -16.56 -32.62 0.06
CA LYS A 103 -17.86 -33.24 -0.29
C LYS A 103 -18.56 -33.95 0.89
N ASN A 104 -17.81 -34.38 1.90
CA ASN A 104 -18.31 -35.14 3.05
C ASN A 104 -18.60 -34.25 4.28
N ASP A 105 -18.44 -32.94 4.20
CA ASP A 105 -18.70 -32.00 5.29
C ASP A 105 -20.20 -31.70 5.31
N THR A 106 -20.99 -32.57 5.97
CA THR A 106 -22.45 -32.54 5.93
C THR A 106 -23.11 -31.75 7.07
N ILE A 107 -22.35 -31.37 8.12
CA ILE A 107 -22.91 -30.70 9.30
C ILE A 107 -22.81 -29.16 9.11
N PRO A 108 -23.94 -28.43 8.95
CA PRO A 108 -23.95 -26.99 8.92
C PRO A 108 -23.47 -26.42 10.28
N GLY A 109 -22.50 -25.48 10.26
CA GLY A 109 -21.99 -24.80 11.44
C GLY A 109 -20.65 -25.31 11.99
N GLU A 110 -20.22 -26.55 11.67
CA GLU A 110 -18.90 -27.08 12.04
C GLU A 110 -17.92 -27.20 10.85
N ARG A 111 -18.33 -26.70 9.68
CA ARG A 111 -17.53 -26.81 8.45
C ARG A 111 -16.28 -25.96 8.51
N VAL A 112 -15.12 -26.62 8.59
CA VAL A 112 -13.83 -25.97 8.38
C VAL A 112 -13.49 -26.01 6.89
N PRO A 113 -13.23 -24.89 6.22
CA PRO A 113 -12.83 -24.90 4.83
C PRO A 113 -11.58 -25.74 4.62
N ARG A 114 -11.60 -26.64 3.64
CA ARG A 114 -10.44 -27.43 3.23
C ARG A 114 -9.36 -26.56 2.58
N SER A 115 -9.78 -25.51 1.90
CA SER A 115 -8.93 -24.50 1.28
C SER A 115 -9.66 -23.16 1.26
N THR A 116 -8.93 -22.06 1.42
CA THR A 116 -9.44 -20.70 1.30
C THR A 116 -8.60 -19.95 0.29
N ALA A 117 -9.23 -19.42 -0.75
CA ALA A 117 -8.59 -18.53 -1.72
C ALA A 117 -9.14 -17.12 -1.60
N GLY A 118 -8.35 -16.15 -2.02
CA GLY A 118 -8.75 -14.74 -2.08
C GLY A 118 -8.40 -14.15 -3.43
N VAL A 119 -9.28 -13.30 -3.94
CA VAL A 119 -9.08 -12.55 -5.18
C VAL A 119 -9.31 -11.08 -4.89
N SER A 120 -8.45 -10.22 -5.41
CA SER A 120 -8.66 -8.77 -5.36
C SER A 120 -8.26 -8.13 -6.67
N VAL A 121 -9.04 -7.17 -7.10
CA VAL A 121 -8.74 -6.31 -8.23
C VAL A 121 -8.76 -4.87 -7.77
N GLY A 122 -7.94 -4.03 -8.38
CA GLY A 122 -7.98 -2.61 -8.09
C GLY A 122 -7.29 -1.77 -9.15
N MET A 123 -7.52 -0.48 -9.03
CA MET A 123 -6.98 0.55 -9.90
C MET A 123 -6.51 1.73 -9.06
N ILE A 124 -5.38 2.26 -9.45
CA ILE A 124 -4.84 3.52 -8.95
C ILE A 124 -4.66 4.42 -10.16
N ASN A 125 -5.19 5.63 -10.06
CA ASN A 125 -5.02 6.65 -11.08
C ASN A 125 -4.44 7.90 -10.46
N ALA A 126 -3.35 8.40 -11.03
CA ALA A 126 -2.73 9.67 -10.69
C ALA A 126 -2.58 10.50 -11.95
N GLY A 127 -2.64 11.82 -11.81
CA GLY A 127 -2.46 12.69 -12.97
C GLY A 127 -2.41 14.15 -12.60
N VAL A 128 -1.95 14.94 -13.55
CA VAL A 128 -1.98 16.40 -13.52
C VAL A 128 -2.70 16.88 -14.77
N SER A 129 -3.70 17.71 -14.60
CA SER A 129 -4.44 18.32 -15.70
C SER A 129 -4.14 19.83 -15.79
N ASN A 130 -4.54 20.44 -16.89
CA ASN A 130 -4.44 21.87 -17.11
C ASN A 130 -3.00 22.44 -17.06
N ILE A 131 -2.01 21.64 -17.49
CA ILE A 131 -0.64 22.12 -17.61
C ILE A 131 -0.54 23.06 -18.80
N ASP A 132 -0.11 24.31 -18.57
CA ASP A 132 0.07 25.29 -19.65
C ASP A 132 1.19 24.87 -20.60
N GLN A 133 0.82 24.54 -21.83
CA GLN A 133 1.79 24.36 -22.92
C GLN A 133 2.19 25.73 -23.46
N ARG A 134 3.47 26.05 -23.42
CA ARG A 134 4.02 27.34 -23.88
C ARG A 134 5.08 27.14 -24.95
N ASP A 135 5.22 28.12 -25.85
CA ASP A 135 6.32 28.12 -26.80
C ASP A 135 7.61 28.66 -26.17
N ASN A 136 8.68 28.69 -26.99
CA ASN A 136 10.00 29.16 -26.55
C ASN A 136 10.03 30.67 -26.16
N GLN A 137 8.97 31.44 -26.49
CA GLN A 137 8.78 32.83 -26.13
C GLN A 137 7.88 33.01 -24.91
N GLY A 138 7.34 31.92 -24.36
CA GLY A 138 6.47 31.91 -23.18
C GLY A 138 4.99 32.09 -23.47
N PHE A 139 4.56 32.20 -24.73
CA PHE A 139 3.15 32.32 -25.10
C PHE A 139 2.44 30.98 -24.96
N LYS A 140 1.27 31.01 -24.36
CA LYS A 140 0.42 29.83 -24.20
C LYS A 140 -0.08 29.35 -25.55
N LYS A 141 0.20 28.08 -25.90
CA LYS A 141 -0.27 27.39 -27.11
C LYS A 141 -1.46 26.45 -26.85
N GLY A 142 -1.59 25.98 -25.62
CA GLY A 142 -2.63 25.02 -25.25
C GLY A 142 -2.54 24.57 -23.83
N THR A 143 -3.21 23.48 -23.53
CA THR A 143 -3.11 22.75 -22.24
C THR A 143 -2.83 21.29 -22.51
N ILE A 144 -1.97 20.70 -21.71
CA ILE A 144 -1.64 19.27 -21.74
C ILE A 144 -1.98 18.62 -20.39
N SER A 145 -2.05 17.32 -20.34
CA SER A 145 -2.29 16.54 -19.13
C SER A 145 -1.40 15.30 -19.12
N THR A 146 -1.01 14.86 -17.91
CA THR A 146 -0.34 13.59 -17.70
C THR A 146 -1.25 12.64 -16.94
N SER A 147 -1.09 11.33 -17.14
CA SER A 147 -1.87 10.32 -16.41
C SER A 147 -1.03 9.08 -16.19
N GLU A 148 -0.90 8.69 -14.92
CA GLU A 148 -0.28 7.43 -14.50
C GLU A 148 -1.36 6.52 -13.92
N ASN A 149 -1.43 5.28 -14.41
CA ASN A 149 -2.43 4.30 -14.01
C ASN A 149 -1.76 2.99 -13.62
N LEU A 150 -2.21 2.40 -12.54
CA LEU A 150 -1.87 1.05 -12.12
C LEU A 150 -3.16 0.24 -11.99
N PHE A 151 -3.25 -0.86 -12.74
CA PHE A 151 -4.26 -1.90 -12.57
C PHE A 151 -3.58 -3.10 -11.92
N TYR A 152 -4.23 -3.71 -10.92
CA TYR A 152 -3.68 -4.89 -10.28
C TYR A 152 -4.71 -5.99 -10.08
N LEU A 153 -4.23 -7.23 -10.16
CA LEU A 153 -4.97 -8.45 -9.83
C LEU A 153 -4.15 -9.24 -8.83
N SER A 154 -4.71 -9.44 -7.64
CA SER A 154 -4.10 -10.24 -6.58
C SER A 154 -4.83 -11.57 -6.41
N LEU A 155 -4.06 -12.63 -6.29
CA LEU A 155 -4.54 -13.98 -5.98
C LEU A 155 -3.80 -14.48 -4.74
N ALA A 156 -4.54 -15.04 -3.79
CA ALA A 156 -3.99 -15.60 -2.57
C ALA A 156 -4.59 -16.93 -2.22
N ASN A 157 -3.82 -17.75 -1.50
CA ASN A 157 -4.29 -19.00 -0.92
C ASN A 157 -3.82 -19.15 0.52
N LYS A 158 -4.68 -19.70 1.37
CA LYS A 158 -4.38 -20.09 2.74
C LYS A 158 -3.99 -21.56 2.75
N PHE A 159 -2.70 -21.84 2.90
CA PHE A 159 -2.15 -23.21 2.86
C PHE A 159 -2.29 -23.94 4.19
N SER A 160 -2.42 -23.21 5.29
CA SER A 160 -2.70 -23.74 6.62
C SER A 160 -3.36 -22.67 7.48
N GLU A 161 -3.79 -23.02 8.70
CA GLU A 161 -4.35 -22.05 9.66
C GLU A 161 -3.36 -20.93 10.01
N LYS A 162 -2.06 -21.20 9.83
CA LYS A 162 -1.00 -20.25 10.17
C LYS A 162 -0.35 -19.58 8.96
N PHE A 163 -0.49 -20.12 7.75
CA PHE A 163 0.28 -19.66 6.60
C PHE A 163 -0.59 -19.36 5.39
N ALA A 164 -0.45 -18.15 4.88
CA ALA A 164 -1.04 -17.70 3.63
C ALA A 164 0.02 -17.06 2.73
N ALA A 165 -0.13 -17.24 1.42
CA ALA A 165 0.69 -16.62 0.40
C ALA A 165 -0.19 -16.06 -0.71
N GLY A 166 0.32 -15.04 -1.41
CA GLY A 166 -0.37 -14.43 -2.53
C GLY A 166 0.60 -13.82 -3.52
N VAL A 167 0.08 -13.60 -4.71
CA VAL A 167 0.79 -12.94 -5.82
C VAL A 167 -0.10 -11.85 -6.40
N THR A 168 0.52 -10.77 -6.89
CA THR A 168 -0.18 -9.69 -7.61
C THR A 168 0.49 -9.52 -8.96
N ALA A 169 -0.30 -9.42 -10.03
CA ALA A 169 0.12 -8.86 -11.31
C ALA A 169 -0.23 -7.37 -11.32
N ARG A 170 0.73 -6.52 -11.66
CA ARG A 170 0.60 -5.07 -11.74
C ARG A 170 0.80 -4.63 -13.18
N PHE A 171 -0.19 -4.02 -13.77
CA PHE A 171 -0.11 -3.42 -15.10
C PHE A 171 -0.11 -1.90 -14.95
N TYR A 172 0.99 -1.29 -15.38
CA TYR A 172 1.19 0.14 -15.39
C TYR A 172 0.95 0.69 -16.78
N TYR A 173 0.27 1.83 -16.86
CA TYR A 173 0.10 2.63 -18.08
C TYR A 173 0.37 4.10 -17.73
N TYR A 174 1.36 4.68 -18.37
CA TYR A 174 1.70 6.09 -18.18
C TYR A 174 1.64 6.84 -19.50
N LYS A 175 0.84 7.90 -19.54
CA LYS A 175 0.80 8.90 -20.60
C LYS A 175 1.52 10.15 -20.09
N LEU A 176 2.75 10.36 -20.53
CA LEU A 176 3.55 11.55 -20.19
C LEU A 176 3.16 12.73 -21.07
N TYR A 177 2.99 12.47 -22.36
CA TYR A 177 2.60 13.43 -23.40
C TYR A 177 1.73 12.71 -24.44
N GLU A 178 1.11 13.43 -25.40
CA GLU A 178 0.17 12.80 -26.34
C GLU A 178 0.76 11.64 -27.12
N GLU A 179 2.01 11.78 -27.55
CA GLU A 179 2.75 10.80 -28.34
C GLU A 179 3.73 9.94 -27.52
N VAL A 180 3.94 10.27 -26.24
CA VAL A 180 4.89 9.56 -25.38
C VAL A 180 4.14 8.83 -24.27
N THR A 181 3.94 7.54 -24.49
CA THR A 181 3.31 6.63 -23.53
C THR A 181 4.21 5.47 -23.22
N THR A 182 4.04 4.85 -22.08
CA THR A 182 4.74 3.62 -21.71
C THR A 182 3.83 2.69 -20.92
N THR A 183 4.15 1.40 -20.98
CA THR A 183 3.49 0.35 -20.20
C THR A 183 4.52 -0.48 -19.48
N SER A 184 4.11 -1.09 -18.35
CA SER A 184 4.96 -2.03 -17.61
C SER A 184 4.11 -3.14 -17.01
N LEU A 185 4.69 -4.33 -16.93
CA LEU A 185 4.13 -5.45 -16.20
C LEU A 185 5.08 -5.83 -15.07
N GLY A 186 4.61 -5.70 -13.85
CA GLY A 186 5.32 -6.04 -12.63
C GLY A 186 4.56 -7.07 -11.81
N PHE A 187 5.22 -7.61 -10.78
CA PHE A 187 4.63 -8.61 -9.89
C PHE A 187 4.97 -8.31 -8.44
N ASP A 188 4.05 -8.69 -7.53
CA ASP A 188 4.32 -8.75 -6.11
C ASP A 188 4.16 -10.18 -5.61
N VAL A 189 4.89 -10.50 -4.55
CA VAL A 189 4.74 -11.75 -3.79
C VAL A 189 4.60 -11.37 -2.33
N GLY A 190 3.58 -11.92 -1.67
CA GLY A 190 3.30 -11.66 -0.26
C GLY A 190 3.08 -12.93 0.53
N LEU A 191 3.58 -12.93 1.75
CA LEU A 191 3.46 -14.03 2.71
C LEU A 191 2.95 -13.47 4.04
N ILE A 192 2.14 -14.27 4.74
CA ILE A 192 1.68 -14.01 6.11
C ILE A 192 1.81 -15.28 6.93
N TYR A 193 2.43 -15.16 8.09
CA TYR A 193 2.48 -16.20 9.09
C TYR A 193 1.81 -15.74 10.39
N THR A 194 0.76 -16.43 10.78
CA THR A 194 0.02 -16.22 12.03
C THR A 194 0.70 -16.97 13.17
N VAL A 195 1.44 -16.26 14.00
CA VAL A 195 2.17 -16.83 15.14
C VAL A 195 1.19 -17.26 16.24
N THR A 196 0.29 -16.32 16.61
CA THR A 196 -0.88 -16.53 17.48
C THR A 196 -2.10 -15.86 16.83
N PRO A 197 -3.33 -16.10 17.29
CA PRO A 197 -4.50 -15.37 16.77
C PRO A 197 -4.32 -13.85 16.76
N GLU A 198 -3.56 -13.31 17.73
CA GLU A 198 -3.31 -11.87 17.90
C GLU A 198 -2.06 -11.38 17.16
N LEU A 199 -1.04 -12.24 17.02
CA LEU A 199 0.28 -11.87 16.48
C LEU A 199 0.49 -12.47 15.10
N ALA A 200 0.79 -11.64 14.13
CA ALA A 200 1.18 -12.06 12.79
C ALA A 200 2.46 -11.35 12.31
N ILE A 201 3.17 -12.01 11.42
CA ILE A 201 4.33 -11.48 10.71
C ILE A 201 4.09 -11.61 9.21
N SER A 202 4.68 -10.74 8.42
CA SER A 202 4.58 -10.79 6.95
C SER A 202 5.89 -10.48 6.27
N PHE A 203 5.99 -10.96 5.04
CA PHE A 203 7.05 -10.60 4.11
C PHE A 203 6.43 -10.27 2.75
N VAL A 204 6.87 -9.18 2.12
CA VAL A 204 6.40 -8.77 0.80
C VAL A 204 7.57 -8.36 -0.07
N LEU A 205 7.60 -8.85 -1.31
CA LEU A 205 8.40 -8.33 -2.41
C LEU A 205 7.47 -7.59 -3.36
N SER A 206 7.75 -6.32 -3.66
CA SER A 206 6.89 -5.52 -4.54
C SER A 206 7.67 -4.97 -5.72
N ASP A 207 6.97 -4.80 -6.84
CA ASP A 207 7.49 -4.24 -8.10
C ASP A 207 8.61 -5.08 -8.74
N ILE A 208 8.48 -6.41 -8.64
CA ILE A 208 9.37 -7.34 -9.33
C ILE A 208 9.21 -7.13 -10.84
N ASN A 209 10.31 -6.88 -11.55
CA ASN A 209 10.36 -6.66 -12.99
C ASN A 209 9.61 -5.43 -13.53
N SER A 210 9.18 -4.49 -12.66
CA SER A 210 8.54 -3.26 -13.11
C SER A 210 9.58 -2.29 -13.70
N GLN A 211 9.29 -1.78 -14.92
CA GLN A 211 10.14 -0.79 -15.58
C GLN A 211 9.35 -0.01 -16.63
N TYR A 212 9.59 1.28 -16.76
CA TYR A 212 9.14 2.05 -17.91
C TYR A 212 10.16 1.97 -19.04
N LYS A 213 9.65 1.84 -20.27
CA LYS A 213 10.42 1.88 -21.50
C LYS A 213 9.94 3.08 -22.30
N TRP A 214 10.76 4.10 -22.37
CA TRP A 214 10.44 5.31 -23.10
C TRP A 214 11.06 5.28 -24.49
N ASP A 215 10.31 5.79 -25.46
CA ASP A 215 10.78 6.09 -26.79
C ASP A 215 10.35 7.51 -27.14
N SER A 216 11.31 8.36 -27.45
CA SER A 216 11.08 9.76 -27.84
C SER A 216 11.16 9.98 -29.35
N ALA A 217 11.37 8.92 -30.13
CA ALA A 217 11.39 9.00 -31.59
C ALA A 217 10.08 9.53 -32.21
N PRO A 218 8.86 9.30 -31.63
CA PRO A 218 7.64 9.92 -32.13
C PRO A 218 7.65 11.45 -32.15
N ILE A 219 8.43 12.08 -31.23
CA ILE A 219 8.55 13.55 -31.16
C ILE A 219 9.76 14.05 -31.93
N TYR A 220 10.92 13.39 -31.81
CA TYR A 220 12.21 13.88 -32.30
C TYR A 220 12.71 13.14 -33.54
N GLY A 221 11.94 12.19 -34.09
CA GLY A 221 12.35 11.41 -35.25
C GLY A 221 13.65 10.65 -35.00
N THR A 222 14.62 10.81 -35.92
CA THR A 222 15.95 10.16 -35.84
C THR A 222 16.81 10.64 -34.67
N ASP A 223 16.51 11.79 -34.10
CA ASP A 223 17.23 12.36 -32.96
C ASP A 223 16.65 11.88 -31.62
N GLY A 224 15.55 11.11 -31.69
CA GLY A 224 14.93 10.47 -30.53
C GLY A 224 15.77 9.32 -29.97
N GLY A 225 15.60 9.04 -28.67
CA GLY A 225 16.27 7.95 -27.97
C GLY A 225 15.32 7.09 -27.15
N ALA A 226 15.78 5.86 -26.86
CA ALA A 226 15.06 4.93 -25.99
C ALA A 226 15.77 4.82 -24.64
N THR A 227 14.99 4.86 -23.54
CA THR A 227 15.50 4.68 -22.17
C THR A 227 14.65 3.65 -21.40
N ASN A 228 15.29 3.01 -20.41
CA ASN A 228 14.63 2.06 -19.53
C ASN A 228 14.79 2.50 -18.07
N ASP A 229 13.70 2.82 -17.42
CA ASP A 229 13.66 3.27 -16.04
C ASP A 229 13.10 2.17 -15.14
N LYS A 230 13.97 1.52 -14.35
CA LYS A 230 13.57 0.43 -13.46
C LYS A 230 12.95 0.96 -12.18
N PHE A 231 11.85 0.32 -11.74
CA PHE A 231 11.24 0.62 -10.46
C PHE A 231 12.09 0.10 -9.30
N PRO A 232 11.95 0.71 -8.11
CA PRO A 232 12.53 0.16 -6.89
C PRO A 232 11.88 -1.19 -6.54
N LEU A 233 12.72 -2.21 -6.33
CA LEU A 233 12.27 -3.50 -5.80
C LEU A 233 12.20 -3.39 -4.27
N PHE A 234 11.00 -3.31 -3.70
CA PHE A 234 10.81 -3.26 -2.25
C PHE A 234 10.78 -4.65 -1.61
N LYS A 235 11.49 -4.76 -0.50
CA LYS A 235 11.45 -5.87 0.45
C LYS A 235 10.87 -5.33 1.75
N LYS A 236 9.73 -5.87 2.19
CA LYS A 236 9.01 -5.38 3.37
C LYS A 236 8.86 -6.51 4.38
N LEU A 237 9.16 -6.23 5.62
CA LEU A 237 8.94 -7.11 6.77
C LEU A 237 7.96 -6.43 7.70
N GLY A 238 6.83 -7.05 7.98
CA GLY A 238 5.79 -6.50 8.82
C GLY A 238 5.51 -7.37 10.05
N VAL A 239 5.03 -6.72 11.10
CA VAL A 239 4.49 -7.36 12.29
C VAL A 239 3.21 -6.62 12.69
N SER A 240 2.19 -7.38 13.13
CA SER A 240 0.97 -6.81 13.69
C SER A 240 0.55 -7.54 14.94
N TYR A 241 0.02 -6.80 15.91
CA TYR A 241 -0.46 -7.33 17.18
C TYR A 241 -1.82 -6.72 17.55
N LEU A 242 -2.80 -7.58 17.78
CA LEU A 242 -4.12 -7.19 18.28
C LEU A 242 -4.17 -7.33 19.80
N TYR A 243 -4.19 -6.22 20.50
CA TYR A 243 -4.38 -6.18 21.95
C TYR A 243 -5.89 -6.21 22.27
N LYS A 244 -6.41 -7.43 22.43
CA LYS A 244 -7.86 -7.71 22.58
C LYS A 244 -8.55 -6.92 23.71
N PRO A 245 -7.95 -6.74 24.92
CA PRO A 245 -8.65 -6.05 26.03
C PRO A 245 -9.16 -4.65 25.67
N TYR A 246 -8.48 -3.98 24.73
CA TYR A 246 -8.86 -2.65 24.28
C TYR A 246 -9.22 -2.58 22.79
N ASN A 247 -9.32 -3.73 22.10
CA ASN A 247 -9.50 -3.75 20.65
C ASN A 247 -8.52 -2.83 19.91
N LEU A 248 -7.26 -2.82 20.37
CA LEU A 248 -6.20 -1.99 19.83
C LEU A 248 -5.33 -2.83 18.88
N GLN A 249 -5.35 -2.48 17.59
CA GLN A 249 -4.46 -3.06 16.58
C GLN A 249 -3.19 -2.23 16.48
N LEU A 250 -2.04 -2.85 16.68
CA LEU A 250 -0.73 -2.25 16.46
C LEU A 250 -0.08 -2.89 15.25
N ALA A 251 0.68 -2.12 14.49
CA ALA A 251 1.43 -2.61 13.35
C ALA A 251 2.76 -1.87 13.20
N ALA A 252 3.78 -2.58 12.75
CA ALA A 252 5.06 -2.01 12.36
C ALA A 252 5.55 -2.69 11.07
N GLU A 253 6.22 -1.94 10.22
CA GLU A 253 6.80 -2.43 8.97
C GLU A 253 8.19 -1.84 8.77
N PHE A 254 9.14 -2.68 8.41
CA PHE A 254 10.44 -2.29 7.87
C PHE A 254 10.40 -2.50 6.35
N ALA A 255 10.82 -1.50 5.59
CA ALA A 255 10.93 -1.58 4.15
C ALA A 255 12.34 -1.18 3.69
N SER A 256 12.87 -1.94 2.75
CA SER A 256 14.17 -1.69 2.11
C SER A 256 14.04 -1.88 0.60
N ASP A 257 14.77 -1.09 -0.17
CA ASP A 257 14.81 -1.20 -1.63
C ASP A 257 16.24 -1.27 -2.18
N ASN A 258 16.36 -1.40 -3.50
CA ASN A 258 17.63 -1.42 -4.22
C ASN A 258 18.14 -0.03 -4.63
N PHE A 259 17.46 1.05 -4.24
CA PHE A 259 17.86 2.45 -4.41
C PHE A 259 18.46 3.05 -3.12
N GLY A 260 18.72 2.20 -2.11
CA GLY A 260 19.36 2.59 -0.87
C GLY A 260 18.40 3.14 0.20
N THR A 261 17.08 2.91 0.06
CA THR A 261 16.10 3.30 1.06
C THR A 261 15.98 2.21 2.13
N ASN A 262 16.03 2.62 3.40
CA ASN A 262 15.62 1.80 4.53
C ASN A 262 14.72 2.65 5.43
N LEU A 263 13.50 2.21 5.65
CA LEU A 263 12.53 2.98 6.42
C LEU A 263 11.69 2.10 7.34
N LEU A 264 11.18 2.71 8.40
CA LEU A 264 10.22 2.13 9.32
C LEU A 264 8.87 2.85 9.19
N ARG A 265 7.82 2.08 9.43
CA ARG A 265 6.42 2.53 9.52
C ARG A 265 5.79 2.00 10.78
N PHE A 266 4.93 2.80 11.40
CA PHE A 266 4.19 2.41 12.59
C PHE A 266 2.74 2.84 12.45
N GLY A 267 1.82 2.00 12.93
CA GLY A 267 0.40 2.30 12.92
C GLY A 267 -0.30 1.72 14.14
N ALA A 268 -1.32 2.45 14.58
CA ALA A 268 -2.24 2.03 15.62
C ALA A 268 -3.68 2.30 15.17
N GLU A 269 -4.58 1.35 15.39
CA GLU A 269 -6.01 1.47 15.15
C GLU A 269 -6.76 1.05 16.40
N TYR A 270 -7.60 1.93 16.91
CA TYR A 270 -8.40 1.73 18.11
C TYR A 270 -9.89 1.75 17.77
N ASN A 271 -10.59 0.68 18.12
CA ASN A 271 -12.05 0.63 18.02
C ASN A 271 -12.66 1.24 19.30
N ILE A 272 -13.16 2.49 19.19
CA ILE A 272 -13.75 3.21 20.31
C ILE A 272 -15.15 2.72 20.62
N TYR A 273 -15.93 2.49 19.56
CA TYR A 273 -17.32 2.09 19.62
C TYR A 273 -17.63 1.23 18.40
N GLU A 274 -18.74 0.49 18.42
CA GLU A 274 -19.16 -0.33 17.30
C GLU A 274 -19.18 0.46 15.99
N GLY A 275 -18.31 0.06 15.06
CA GLY A 275 -18.15 0.71 13.77
C GLY A 275 -17.33 2.00 13.75
N LEU A 276 -16.90 2.54 14.91
CA LEU A 276 -16.07 3.75 14.97
C LEU A 276 -14.62 3.41 15.34
N PHE A 277 -13.71 3.74 14.44
CA PHE A 277 -12.27 3.50 14.59
C PHE A 277 -11.51 4.83 14.55
N LEU A 278 -10.54 5.00 15.44
CA LEU A 278 -9.50 6.02 15.34
C LEU A 278 -8.17 5.40 14.98
N ARG A 279 -7.35 6.15 14.27
CA ARG A 279 -6.03 5.73 13.80
C ARG A 279 -5.01 6.80 14.01
N GLY A 280 -3.77 6.36 14.27
CA GLY A 280 -2.59 7.20 14.24
C GLY A 280 -1.44 6.42 13.63
N GLY A 281 -0.60 7.08 12.88
CA GLY A 281 0.51 6.43 12.22
C GLY A 281 1.70 7.35 11.96
N ILE A 282 2.83 6.72 11.69
CA ILE A 282 4.08 7.36 11.29
C ILE A 282 4.59 6.62 10.07
N ASP A 283 4.69 7.33 8.95
CA ASP A 283 5.31 6.85 7.72
C ASP A 283 6.66 7.51 7.49
N ASN A 284 7.48 6.92 6.64
CA ASN A 284 8.76 7.46 6.17
C ASN A 284 9.76 7.79 7.29
N LEU A 285 9.84 6.97 8.34
CA LEU A 285 10.96 7.08 9.28
C LEU A 285 12.21 6.46 8.65
N TYR A 286 12.97 7.25 7.92
CA TYR A 286 14.17 6.81 7.22
C TYR A 286 15.30 6.52 8.20
N LEU A 287 15.94 5.35 8.04
CA LEU A 287 17.09 4.94 8.86
C LEU A 287 18.41 5.46 8.32
N ASN A 288 18.49 5.71 7.01
CA ASN A 288 19.72 6.10 6.32
C ASN A 288 19.83 7.62 6.12
N ASN A 289 18.71 8.33 6.08
CA ASN A 289 18.65 9.76 5.80
C ASN A 289 17.72 10.45 6.80
N GLY A 290 18.28 11.13 7.79
CA GLY A 290 17.53 11.87 8.79
C GLY A 290 16.99 13.23 8.30
N ASP A 291 17.31 13.64 7.07
CA ASP A 291 16.84 14.90 6.50
C ASP A 291 15.51 14.72 5.75
N ASP A 292 15.14 13.48 5.41
CA ASP A 292 13.81 13.18 4.87
C ASP A 292 12.76 13.28 5.97
N PRO A 293 11.66 14.01 5.74
CA PRO A 293 10.67 14.26 6.76
C PRO A 293 9.85 13.02 7.08
N VAL A 294 9.70 12.76 8.35
CA VAL A 294 8.72 11.81 8.87
C VAL A 294 7.32 12.33 8.56
N LYS A 295 6.40 11.44 8.15
CA LYS A 295 5.02 11.77 7.79
C LYS A 295 4.05 11.25 8.85
N PRO A 296 3.75 12.03 9.89
CA PRO A 296 2.72 11.69 10.85
C PRO A 296 1.34 11.69 10.17
N SER A 297 0.47 10.80 10.60
CA SER A 297 -0.89 10.69 10.09
C SER A 297 -1.89 10.40 11.19
N LEU A 298 -3.12 10.86 10.97
CA LEU A 298 -4.28 10.59 11.79
C LEU A 298 -5.43 10.17 10.89
N GLY A 299 -6.36 9.37 11.40
CA GLY A 299 -7.53 8.97 10.62
C GLY A 299 -8.66 8.47 11.50
N PHE A 300 -9.84 8.40 10.89
CA PHE A 300 -10.99 7.73 11.49
C PHE A 300 -11.83 7.02 10.44
N SER A 301 -12.62 6.06 10.87
CA SER A 301 -13.68 5.45 10.07
C SER A 301 -14.94 5.33 10.88
N TYR A 302 -16.06 5.47 10.18
CA TYR A 302 -17.35 5.08 10.71
C TYR A 302 -18.04 4.12 9.75
N THR A 303 -18.39 2.94 10.24
CA THR A 303 -19.07 1.88 9.47
C THR A 303 -20.40 1.57 10.13
N ARG A 304 -21.47 1.53 9.34
CA ARG A 304 -22.83 1.22 9.80
C ARG A 304 -23.46 0.14 8.95
N GLN A 305 -24.20 -0.74 9.60
CA GLN A 305 -25.06 -1.71 8.91
C GLN A 305 -26.28 -0.99 8.31
N VAL A 306 -26.52 -1.22 7.02
CA VAL A 306 -27.67 -0.68 6.27
C VAL A 306 -28.28 -1.85 5.48
N GLY A 307 -29.33 -2.45 6.02
CA GLY A 307 -29.88 -3.68 5.46
C GLY A 307 -28.85 -4.82 5.48
N ASN A 308 -28.60 -5.41 4.31
CA ASN A 308 -27.63 -6.51 4.14
C ASN A 308 -26.19 -5.99 3.86
N PHE A 309 -25.98 -4.69 3.79
CA PHE A 309 -24.69 -4.09 3.50
C PHE A 309 -24.14 -3.38 4.73
N LYS A 310 -22.81 -3.32 4.85
CA LYS A 310 -22.15 -2.35 5.73
C LYS A 310 -21.58 -1.24 4.86
N VAL A 311 -21.97 -0.02 5.16
CA VAL A 311 -21.46 1.19 4.49
C VAL A 311 -20.52 1.89 5.44
N GLY A 312 -19.31 2.19 4.98
CA GLY A 312 -18.29 2.86 5.76
C GLY A 312 -17.81 4.14 5.08
N PHE A 313 -17.53 5.13 5.90
CA PHE A 313 -16.83 6.36 5.53
C PHE A 313 -15.48 6.38 6.25
N ASP A 314 -14.42 6.61 5.50
CA ASP A 314 -13.05 6.74 6.01
C ASP A 314 -12.51 8.13 5.72
N TYR A 315 -11.74 8.66 6.67
CA TYR A 315 -10.96 9.88 6.49
C TYR A 315 -9.56 9.68 7.07
N ALA A 316 -8.56 10.24 6.39
CA ALA A 316 -7.22 10.37 6.92
C ALA A 316 -6.60 11.72 6.56
N TYR A 317 -5.73 12.17 7.45
CA TYR A 317 -4.88 13.33 7.29
C TYR A 317 -3.42 12.90 7.46
N GLN A 318 -2.55 13.36 6.55
CA GLN A 318 -1.11 13.10 6.63
C GLN A 318 -0.33 14.38 6.37
N VAL A 319 0.64 14.66 7.23
CA VAL A 319 1.53 15.82 7.10
C VAL A 319 2.50 15.59 5.93
N GLU A 320 2.62 16.59 5.06
CA GLU A 320 3.51 16.61 3.90
C GLU A 320 4.41 17.85 3.94
N GLN A 321 5.57 17.73 4.61
CA GLN A 321 6.45 18.89 4.89
C GLN A 321 6.99 19.60 3.64
N TYR A 322 7.14 18.89 2.50
CA TYR A 322 7.66 19.46 1.26
C TYR A 322 6.58 19.71 0.19
N SER A 323 5.31 19.61 0.56
CA SER A 323 4.19 19.94 -0.32
C SER A 323 3.59 21.30 0.06
N SER A 324 2.96 21.97 -0.89
CA SER A 324 2.19 23.20 -0.64
C SER A 324 0.97 22.98 0.27
N SER A 325 0.52 21.74 0.41
CA SER A 325 -0.60 21.34 1.26
C SER A 325 -0.39 19.95 1.82
N ASP A 326 -0.92 19.72 3.00
CA ASP A 326 -1.02 18.39 3.58
C ASP A 326 -1.99 17.51 2.80
N ARG A 327 -1.93 16.21 3.03
CA ARG A 327 -2.73 15.24 2.32
C ARG A 327 -4.01 14.93 3.08
N HIS A 328 -5.15 15.04 2.40
CA HIS A 328 -6.45 14.63 2.88
C HIS A 328 -6.97 13.48 2.03
N ILE A 329 -7.42 12.42 2.66
CA ILE A 329 -7.94 11.22 2.01
C ILE A 329 -9.36 10.97 2.49
N ILE A 330 -10.29 10.84 1.55
CA ILE A 330 -11.68 10.46 1.80
C ILE A 330 -11.94 9.13 1.14
N GLY A 331 -12.62 8.23 1.84
CA GLY A 331 -12.97 6.90 1.35
C GLY A 331 -14.40 6.49 1.66
N LEU A 332 -14.97 5.70 0.75
CA LEU A 332 -16.22 5.00 0.91
C LEU A 332 -15.99 3.51 0.79
N ASN A 333 -16.59 2.75 1.70
CA ASN A 333 -16.47 1.30 1.75
C ASN A 333 -17.87 0.68 1.70
N PHE A 334 -18.01 -0.37 0.90
CA PHE A 334 -19.20 -1.19 0.83
C PHE A 334 -18.81 -2.64 1.09
N ILE A 335 -19.36 -3.24 2.14
CA ILE A 335 -19.08 -4.61 2.56
C ILE A 335 -20.39 -5.40 2.52
N PHE A 336 -20.42 -6.57 1.80
CA PHE A 336 -21.65 -7.34 1.54
C PHE A 336 -21.41 -8.83 1.31
#